data_ed763a4451f199585b26e5f01c65084f
#
_entry.id   ed763a4451f199585b26e5f01c65084f
#
_cell.length_a   1.000
_cell.length_b   1.000
_cell.length_c   1.000
_cell.angle_alpha   90.00
_cell.angle_beta   90.00
_cell.angle_gamma   90.00
#
_symmetry.space_group_name_H-M   'P 1'
#
loop_
_entity.id
_entity.type
_entity.pdbx_description
1 polymer ?
#
loop_
_entity_poly.entity_id
_entity_poly.type
_entity_poly.pdbx_seq_one_letter_code
_entity_poly.pdbx_strand_id
1 'polypeptide(L)'
;MTNLKIIKLSFLALIFGLLMCVPAVAQDSMNPLIPGGNSAPPGHEPKAAVTNPLYDFGTALEGTMVKHTFTIKNTGQGYLDIRGVKTSCGCTTGSPTKMHVAPGDTSDIDVAFDTHFQKGHQVRTITAFTNDPDNPQVAMTMQGIIKQQVQAQPSEVSFGNVKKGTEDTREVLINDLYPVPGPFSVGPLSNSNSSIKVVQEKRPDGKPGALLKVSLLKTMPVGPFDDTIKVTTNRVPLQVDVFGTVTGDLNVDPAQVSFGIVPHGQDIVRIFKLSNQGPHPVKVLEVASSSPAVGAVAEPVTPGREYKVTVTLRHGTPDGQLRGNLTIKTDDPDQATLNVPFYAIVGQFKT
;
A
#
# COMPACT_ATOMS: atom_id res chain seq x y z
N MET A 1 -47.41 -9.95 36.81
CA MET A 1 -48.49 -8.95 36.73
C MET A 1 -48.41 -8.34 35.36
N THR A 2 -49.32 -8.75 34.54
CA THR A 2 -50.26 -8.11 33.61
C THR A 2 -49.61 -7.55 32.34
N ASN A 3 -49.76 -8.28 31.24
CA ASN A 3 -50.87 -8.28 30.25
C ASN A 3 -50.72 -7.15 29.24
N LEU A 4 -50.81 -7.33 27.98
CA LEU A 4 -51.71 -7.99 27.02
C LEU A 4 -51.95 -6.96 25.87
N LYS A 5 -51.91 -7.21 24.65
CA LYS A 5 -52.77 -7.74 23.58
C LYS A 5 -52.38 -7.12 22.21
N ILE A 6 -52.05 -7.90 21.29
CA ILE A 6 -52.74 -8.35 20.07
C ILE A 6 -53.87 -7.42 19.57
N ILE A 7 -53.77 -6.95 18.30
CA ILE A 7 -54.91 -6.92 17.35
C ILE A 7 -54.38 -7.07 15.92
N LYS A 8 -54.90 -8.12 15.25
CA LYS A 8 -54.91 -8.35 13.81
C LYS A 8 -55.94 -7.43 13.14
N LEU A 9 -55.74 -7.03 11.92
CA LEU A 9 -56.80 -7.02 10.93
C LEU A 9 -56.27 -7.13 9.51
N SER A 10 -56.78 -8.11 8.82
CA SER A 10 -56.64 -8.39 7.39
C SER A 10 -57.50 -7.41 6.58
N PHE A 11 -57.06 -7.00 5.41
CA PHE A 11 -57.95 -6.71 4.29
C PHE A 11 -57.30 -7.15 2.97
N LEU A 12 -58.00 -8.04 2.33
CA LEU A 12 -57.78 -8.66 1.03
C LEU A 12 -58.43 -7.74 -0.01
N ALA A 13 -57.71 -7.28 -1.03
CA ALA A 13 -58.28 -6.77 -2.26
C ALA A 13 -57.48 -7.24 -3.47
N LEU A 14 -58.08 -8.15 -4.18
CA LEU A 14 -57.68 -8.63 -5.50
C LEU A 14 -57.99 -7.54 -6.54
N ILE A 15 -57.00 -7.09 -7.32
CA ILE A 15 -57.26 -6.48 -8.62
C ILE A 15 -56.30 -7.10 -9.65
N PHE A 16 -56.89 -7.76 -10.60
CA PHE A 16 -56.34 -8.28 -11.86
C PHE A 16 -55.94 -7.10 -12.75
N GLY A 17 -54.74 -7.06 -13.24
CA GLY A 17 -54.28 -5.99 -14.17
C GLY A 17 -53.06 -6.41 -14.97
N LEU A 18 -53.34 -6.99 -16.08
CA LEU A 18 -52.65 -7.01 -17.38
C LEU A 18 -51.12 -6.77 -17.39
N LEU A 19 -50.42 -7.89 -17.60
CA LEU A 19 -48.99 -7.96 -17.87
C LEU A 19 -48.68 -7.32 -19.25
N MET A 20 -48.23 -6.07 -19.33
CA MET A 20 -47.53 -5.54 -20.48
C MET A 20 -46.04 -5.70 -20.28
N CYS A 21 -45.48 -6.60 -21.05
CA CYS A 21 -44.04 -6.80 -21.18
C CYS A 21 -43.46 -5.61 -21.95
N VAL A 22 -42.80 -4.69 -21.27
CA VAL A 22 -42.02 -3.64 -21.90
C VAL A 22 -40.57 -4.11 -21.89
N PRO A 23 -39.88 -4.20 -23.03
CA PRO A 23 -38.46 -4.53 -23.04
C PRO A 23 -37.69 -3.42 -22.33
N ALA A 24 -36.90 -3.79 -21.32
CA ALA A 24 -35.94 -2.91 -20.68
C ALA A 24 -34.89 -2.50 -21.72
N VAL A 25 -35.06 -1.33 -22.31
CA VAL A 25 -33.97 -0.64 -23.01
C VAL A 25 -32.97 -0.25 -21.91
N ALA A 26 -31.81 -0.86 -21.95
CA ALA A 26 -30.67 -0.42 -21.17
C ALA A 26 -30.42 1.05 -21.51
N GLN A 27 -30.77 1.93 -20.60
CA GLN A 27 -30.31 3.33 -20.65
C GLN A 27 -28.83 3.31 -20.29
N ASP A 28 -28.01 3.21 -21.32
CA ASP A 28 -26.63 3.63 -21.28
C ASP A 28 -26.65 5.08 -20.75
N SER A 29 -26.19 5.28 -19.52
CA SER A 29 -26.05 6.61 -18.94
C SER A 29 -24.88 7.30 -19.70
N MET A 30 -25.19 7.79 -20.90
CA MET A 30 -24.38 8.81 -21.53
C MET A 30 -24.38 10.01 -20.60
N ASN A 31 -23.28 10.14 -19.87
CA ASN A 31 -22.88 11.38 -19.23
C ASN A 31 -23.07 12.49 -20.27
N PRO A 32 -23.91 13.51 -20.05
CA PRO A 32 -24.07 14.56 -21.03
C PRO A 32 -22.69 15.19 -21.23
N LEU A 33 -22.13 14.97 -22.40
CA LEU A 33 -21.02 15.75 -22.91
C LEU A 33 -21.42 17.21 -22.71
N ILE A 34 -20.73 17.91 -21.82
CA ILE A 34 -20.82 19.36 -21.71
C ILE A 34 -20.64 19.88 -23.13
N PRO A 35 -21.61 20.64 -23.69
CA PRO A 35 -21.51 21.15 -25.04
C PRO A 35 -20.16 21.82 -25.19
N GLY A 36 -19.41 21.44 -26.22
CA GLY A 36 -18.09 21.94 -26.49
C GLY A 36 -18.00 23.44 -26.30
N GLY A 37 -16.98 23.84 -25.57
CA GLY A 37 -16.70 25.26 -25.40
C GLY A 37 -16.73 25.95 -26.72
N ASN A 38 -17.34 27.15 -26.76
CA ASN A 38 -17.34 28.04 -27.90
C ASN A 38 -15.89 28.13 -28.42
N SER A 39 -15.64 27.47 -29.53
CA SER A 39 -14.39 27.69 -30.27
C SER A 39 -14.43 29.16 -30.66
N ALA A 40 -13.46 29.94 -30.19
CA ALA A 40 -13.35 31.33 -30.59
C ALA A 40 -13.33 31.42 -32.13
N PRO A 41 -13.90 32.47 -32.72
CA PRO A 41 -13.77 32.67 -34.16
C PRO A 41 -12.32 32.63 -34.58
N PRO A 42 -11.97 32.10 -35.78
CA PRO A 42 -10.58 32.07 -36.25
C PRO A 42 -9.93 33.45 -36.10
N GLY A 43 -8.72 33.44 -35.48
CA GLY A 43 -7.98 34.67 -35.16
C GLY A 43 -8.33 35.30 -33.79
N HIS A 44 -9.27 34.74 -33.05
CA HIS A 44 -9.63 35.19 -31.69
C HIS A 44 -9.41 34.10 -30.64
N GLU A 45 -8.47 33.20 -30.92
CA GLU A 45 -8.12 32.10 -29.99
C GLU A 45 -7.31 32.61 -28.80
N PRO A 46 -7.50 32.02 -27.61
CA PRO A 46 -6.62 32.28 -26.47
C PRO A 46 -5.23 31.68 -26.71
N LYS A 47 -4.19 32.28 -26.12
CA LYS A 47 -2.81 31.76 -26.17
C LYS A 47 -2.17 31.86 -24.81
N ALA A 48 -1.87 30.73 -24.23
CA ALA A 48 -1.20 30.62 -22.93
C ALA A 48 0.32 30.72 -23.11
N ALA A 49 0.96 31.67 -22.43
CA ALA A 49 2.41 31.83 -22.44
C ALA A 49 2.95 31.94 -21.01
N VAL A 50 3.97 31.15 -20.68
CA VAL A 50 4.70 31.25 -19.42
C VAL A 50 6.10 31.76 -19.72
N THR A 51 6.50 32.86 -19.09
CA THR A 51 7.80 33.50 -19.37
C THR A 51 8.97 32.68 -18.82
N ASN A 52 8.81 32.15 -17.62
CA ASN A 52 9.82 31.33 -16.92
C ASN A 52 9.16 30.02 -16.44
N PRO A 53 9.08 28.98 -17.30
CA PRO A 53 8.43 27.73 -16.93
C PRO A 53 9.29 26.87 -15.99
N LEU A 54 10.54 27.26 -15.73
CA LEU A 54 11.46 26.55 -14.83
C LEU A 54 11.85 27.45 -13.66
N TYR A 55 11.61 26.98 -12.45
CA TYR A 55 12.10 27.58 -11.22
C TYR A 55 13.07 26.64 -10.51
N ASP A 56 14.32 27.04 -10.35
CA ASP A 56 15.31 26.37 -9.53
C ASP A 56 15.38 27.04 -8.16
N PHE A 57 14.93 26.31 -7.11
CA PHE A 57 14.98 26.81 -5.75
C PHE A 57 16.36 26.62 -5.08
N GLY A 58 17.34 26.08 -5.82
CA GLY A 58 18.69 25.84 -5.32
C GLY A 58 18.70 24.75 -4.23
N THR A 59 19.07 25.15 -3.01
CA THR A 59 19.09 24.22 -1.86
C THR A 59 18.09 24.68 -0.81
N ALA A 60 17.25 23.73 -0.36
CA ALA A 60 16.34 23.90 0.78
C ALA A 60 16.61 22.83 1.83
N LEU A 61 16.20 23.09 3.08
CA LEU A 61 16.24 22.09 4.14
C LEU A 61 14.95 21.24 4.12
N GLU A 62 15.09 19.99 4.44
CA GLU A 62 13.94 19.11 4.72
C GLU A 62 13.02 19.76 5.78
N GLY A 63 11.70 19.60 5.60
CA GLY A 63 10.70 20.16 6.50
C GLY A 63 10.37 21.62 6.27
N THR A 64 10.94 22.25 5.23
CA THR A 64 10.58 23.63 4.84
C THR A 64 9.50 23.63 3.75
N MET A 65 8.74 24.72 3.67
CA MET A 65 7.81 24.96 2.58
C MET A 65 8.48 25.83 1.51
N VAL A 66 8.76 25.25 0.34
CA VAL A 66 9.27 26.01 -0.81
C VAL A 66 8.08 26.56 -1.60
N LYS A 67 8.02 27.89 -1.73
CA LYS A 67 6.93 28.57 -2.44
C LYS A 67 7.47 29.29 -3.68
N HIS A 68 6.68 29.26 -4.74
CA HIS A 68 6.94 30.00 -5.96
C HIS A 68 5.63 30.34 -6.68
N THR A 69 5.62 31.42 -7.42
CA THR A 69 4.48 31.84 -8.23
C THR A 69 4.90 31.85 -9.70
N PHE A 70 4.27 31.01 -10.53
CA PHE A 70 4.41 31.09 -11.97
C PHE A 70 3.31 31.97 -12.55
N THR A 71 3.64 32.77 -13.56
CA THR A 71 2.68 33.64 -14.21
C THR A 71 2.37 33.13 -15.61
N ILE A 72 1.09 32.85 -15.88
CA ILE A 72 0.56 32.54 -17.21
C ILE A 72 -0.06 33.82 -17.77
N LYS A 73 0.42 34.25 -18.94
CA LYS A 73 -0.12 35.38 -19.68
C LYS A 73 -0.98 34.89 -20.83
N ASN A 74 -2.15 35.51 -21.01
CA ASN A 74 -2.94 35.35 -22.23
C ASN A 74 -2.42 36.30 -23.31
N THR A 75 -1.69 35.76 -24.28
CA THR A 75 -1.17 36.53 -25.43
C THR A 75 -2.07 36.45 -26.67
N GLY A 76 -3.19 35.72 -26.56
CA GLY A 76 -4.20 35.60 -27.60
C GLY A 76 -5.23 36.73 -27.57
N GLN A 77 -6.26 36.62 -28.43
CA GLN A 77 -7.34 37.59 -28.52
C GLN A 77 -8.66 37.08 -27.91
N GLY A 78 -8.76 35.78 -27.60
CA GLY A 78 -9.89 35.19 -26.87
C GLY A 78 -9.59 35.08 -25.39
N TYR A 79 -10.61 34.81 -24.58
CA TYR A 79 -10.46 34.54 -23.15
C TYR A 79 -9.76 33.19 -22.93
N LEU A 80 -8.72 33.20 -22.10
CA LEU A 80 -8.02 31.99 -21.68
C LEU A 80 -8.65 31.42 -20.40
N ASP A 81 -9.19 30.23 -20.48
CA ASP A 81 -9.73 29.49 -19.33
C ASP A 81 -8.69 28.54 -18.78
N ILE A 82 -8.35 28.66 -17.50
CA ILE A 82 -7.55 27.70 -16.76
C ILE A 82 -8.53 26.77 -16.04
N ARG A 83 -8.70 25.58 -16.61
CA ARG A 83 -9.70 24.59 -16.14
C ARG A 83 -9.28 23.86 -14.86
N GLY A 84 -8.00 23.93 -14.51
CA GLY A 84 -7.44 23.34 -13.30
C GLY A 84 -5.93 23.26 -13.36
N VAL A 85 -5.33 22.95 -12.20
CA VAL A 85 -3.90 22.75 -12.05
C VAL A 85 -3.67 21.37 -11.41
N LYS A 86 -2.78 20.59 -12.00
CA LYS A 86 -2.37 19.28 -11.46
C LYS A 86 -0.87 19.30 -11.18
N THR A 87 -0.48 18.68 -10.09
CA THR A 87 0.93 18.54 -9.68
C THR A 87 1.36 17.07 -9.77
N SER A 88 2.66 16.84 -9.98
CA SER A 88 3.22 15.49 -10.13
C SER A 88 3.23 14.67 -8.83
N CYS A 89 2.99 15.29 -7.66
CA CYS A 89 2.87 14.59 -6.36
C CYS A 89 1.89 15.31 -5.44
N GLY A 90 1.38 14.57 -4.42
CA GLY A 90 0.55 15.17 -3.36
C GLY A 90 1.29 16.11 -2.40
N CYS A 91 2.63 16.14 -2.46
CA CYS A 91 3.47 17.04 -1.68
C CYS A 91 3.58 18.45 -2.28
N THR A 92 2.95 18.69 -3.41
CA THR A 92 2.94 20.00 -4.10
C THR A 92 1.50 20.41 -4.38
N THR A 93 1.17 21.65 -4.08
CA THR A 93 -0.12 22.25 -4.40
C THR A 93 0.08 23.35 -5.43
N GLY A 94 -0.90 23.55 -6.28
CA GLY A 94 -0.91 24.64 -7.27
C GLY A 94 -2.32 25.18 -7.44
N SER A 95 -2.48 26.50 -7.39
CA SER A 95 -3.77 27.15 -7.53
C SER A 95 -3.67 28.40 -8.42
N PRO A 96 -4.56 28.57 -9.43
CA PRO A 96 -4.60 29.79 -10.22
C PRO A 96 -5.30 30.90 -9.43
N THR A 97 -4.80 32.13 -9.56
CA THR A 97 -5.43 33.32 -8.99
C THR A 97 -6.68 33.77 -9.78
N LYS A 98 -6.67 33.50 -11.09
CA LYS A 98 -7.81 33.72 -11.99
C LYS A 98 -8.00 32.49 -12.88
N MET A 99 -9.21 31.98 -12.96
CA MET A 99 -9.54 30.87 -13.88
C MET A 99 -9.93 31.38 -15.28
N HIS A 100 -10.31 32.64 -15.39
CA HIS A 100 -10.74 33.27 -16.63
C HIS A 100 -9.90 34.52 -16.87
N VAL A 101 -9.06 34.50 -17.90
CA VAL A 101 -8.00 35.50 -18.15
C VAL A 101 -8.30 36.22 -19.45
N ALA A 102 -8.52 37.53 -19.38
CA ALA A 102 -8.80 38.37 -20.56
C ALA A 102 -7.56 38.48 -21.47
N PRO A 103 -7.74 38.80 -22.76
CA PRO A 103 -6.64 39.10 -23.66
C PRO A 103 -5.69 40.15 -23.08
N GLY A 104 -4.40 39.83 -23.06
CA GLY A 104 -3.32 40.66 -22.51
C GLY A 104 -3.11 40.55 -21.00
N ASP A 105 -4.06 40.02 -20.26
CA ASP A 105 -3.99 39.82 -18.79
C ASP A 105 -3.14 38.60 -18.41
N THR A 106 -2.96 38.45 -17.09
CA THR A 106 -2.22 37.34 -16.46
C THR A 106 -3.05 36.65 -15.38
N SER A 107 -2.70 35.38 -15.13
CA SER A 107 -3.08 34.62 -13.94
C SER A 107 -1.82 34.06 -13.31
N ASP A 108 -1.69 34.21 -12.01
CA ASP A 108 -0.61 33.61 -11.24
C ASP A 108 -1.03 32.23 -10.78
N ILE A 109 -0.08 31.31 -10.82
CA ILE A 109 -0.22 29.95 -10.30
C ILE A 109 0.67 29.89 -9.05
N ASP A 110 0.07 30.00 -7.89
CA ASP A 110 0.76 29.89 -6.63
C ASP A 110 1.06 28.42 -6.33
N VAL A 111 2.34 28.10 -6.18
CA VAL A 111 2.83 26.74 -5.93
C VAL A 111 3.49 26.68 -4.57
N ALA A 112 3.15 25.64 -3.80
CA ALA A 112 3.80 25.32 -2.53
C ALA A 112 4.23 23.86 -2.53
N PHE A 113 5.51 23.63 -2.32
CA PHE A 113 6.12 22.29 -2.21
C PHE A 113 6.53 22.04 -0.76
N ASP A 114 5.90 21.05 -0.14
CA ASP A 114 6.24 20.56 1.19
C ASP A 114 7.43 19.60 1.09
N THR A 115 8.53 19.96 1.75
CA THR A 115 9.77 19.18 1.69
C THR A 115 9.93 18.18 2.84
N HIS A 116 8.88 17.95 3.69
CA HIS A 116 8.89 16.88 4.68
C HIS A 116 9.10 15.52 4.01
N PHE A 117 10.00 14.73 4.56
CA PHE A 117 10.39 13.40 4.05
C PHE A 117 10.95 13.41 2.62
N GLN A 118 11.37 14.57 2.10
CA GLN A 118 12.03 14.69 0.82
C GLN A 118 13.54 14.81 1.01
N LYS A 119 14.32 14.26 0.09
CA LYS A 119 15.80 14.32 0.12
C LYS A 119 16.40 14.30 -1.28
N GLY A 120 17.59 14.86 -1.40
CA GLY A 120 18.33 14.86 -2.66
C GLY A 120 17.71 15.76 -3.72
N HIS A 121 18.04 15.51 -4.98
CA HIS A 121 17.52 16.26 -6.11
C HIS A 121 16.03 16.02 -6.30
N GLN A 122 15.25 17.08 -6.36
CA GLN A 122 13.81 17.05 -6.53
C GLN A 122 13.41 17.80 -7.79
N VAL A 123 12.49 17.23 -8.55
CA VAL A 123 11.84 17.86 -9.69
C VAL A 123 10.32 17.68 -9.52
N ARG A 124 9.59 18.79 -9.64
CA ARG A 124 8.12 18.80 -9.53
C ARG A 124 7.55 19.50 -10.75
N THR A 125 6.64 18.79 -11.42
CA THR A 125 5.93 19.35 -12.58
C THR A 125 4.55 19.81 -12.13
N ILE A 126 4.18 21.01 -12.54
CA ILE A 126 2.90 21.66 -12.35
C ILE A 126 2.29 21.83 -13.74
N THR A 127 1.13 21.28 -13.99
CA THR A 127 0.44 21.35 -15.28
C THR A 127 -0.85 22.11 -15.12
N ALA A 128 -0.97 23.24 -15.81
CA ALA A 128 -2.22 23.98 -15.95
C ALA A 128 -2.95 23.49 -17.21
N PHE A 129 -4.23 23.13 -17.08
CA PHE A 129 -5.08 22.74 -18.18
C PHE A 129 -5.83 23.96 -18.70
N THR A 130 -5.75 24.22 -20.00
CA THR A 130 -6.29 25.42 -20.60
C THR A 130 -7.24 25.10 -21.77
N ASN A 131 -7.89 26.14 -22.31
CA ASN A 131 -8.64 26.09 -23.57
C ASN A 131 -7.82 26.58 -24.78
N ASP A 132 -6.53 26.85 -24.61
CA ASP A 132 -5.61 27.15 -25.71
C ASP A 132 -5.50 25.92 -26.62
N PRO A 133 -5.88 26.01 -27.91
CA PRO A 133 -5.84 24.84 -28.81
C PRO A 133 -4.41 24.36 -29.09
N ASP A 134 -3.43 25.27 -29.06
CA ASP A 134 -2.02 24.94 -29.30
C ASP A 134 -1.33 24.42 -28.04
N ASN A 135 -1.78 24.88 -26.85
CA ASN A 135 -1.22 24.53 -25.55
C ASN A 135 -2.32 24.17 -24.54
N PRO A 136 -3.04 23.04 -24.73
CA PRO A 136 -4.08 22.61 -23.81
C PRO A 136 -3.56 22.19 -22.44
N GLN A 137 -2.23 21.96 -22.34
CA GLN A 137 -1.51 21.65 -21.12
C GLN A 137 -0.23 22.48 -21.04
N VAL A 138 -0.19 23.41 -20.10
CA VAL A 138 0.96 24.27 -19.86
C VAL A 138 1.76 23.70 -18.71
N ALA A 139 2.95 23.20 -18.99
CA ALA A 139 3.85 22.62 -18.01
C ALA A 139 4.80 23.66 -17.42
N MET A 140 4.93 23.66 -16.10
CA MET A 140 5.88 24.43 -15.32
C MET A 140 6.66 23.48 -14.42
N THR A 141 7.92 23.78 -14.15
CA THR A 141 8.81 22.91 -13.38
C THR A 141 9.45 23.66 -12.23
N MET A 142 9.43 23.06 -11.05
CA MET A 142 10.16 23.48 -9.87
C MET A 142 11.21 22.43 -9.55
N GLN A 143 12.47 22.80 -9.37
CA GLN A 143 13.55 21.86 -9.07
C GLN A 143 14.55 22.43 -8.07
N GLY A 144 15.34 21.53 -7.45
CA GLY A 144 16.41 21.90 -6.52
C GLY A 144 16.84 20.70 -5.66
N ILE A 145 17.65 20.97 -4.65
CA ILE A 145 18.23 19.95 -3.76
C ILE A 145 17.68 20.12 -2.35
N ILE A 146 17.12 19.05 -1.80
CA ILE A 146 16.70 19.00 -0.39
C ILE A 146 17.81 18.37 0.44
N LYS A 147 18.33 19.12 1.42
CA LYS A 147 19.29 18.63 2.42
C LYS A 147 18.56 18.10 3.63
N GLN A 148 18.79 16.84 3.97
CA GLN A 148 18.27 16.24 5.18
C GLN A 148 18.83 16.93 6.42
N GLN A 149 17.96 17.18 7.40
CA GLN A 149 18.36 17.72 8.70
C GLN A 149 18.71 16.61 9.68
N VAL A 150 17.93 15.52 9.65
CA VAL A 150 18.06 14.38 10.58
C VAL A 150 18.08 13.08 9.80
N GLN A 151 18.88 12.14 10.25
CA GLN A 151 18.98 10.82 9.62
C GLN A 151 18.97 9.70 10.67
N ALA A 152 18.20 8.66 10.41
CA ALA A 152 18.34 7.37 11.07
C ALA A 152 19.40 6.51 10.35
N GLN A 153 20.28 5.86 11.10
CA GLN A 153 21.31 4.97 10.57
C GLN A 153 21.38 3.68 11.41
N PRO A 154 20.97 2.53 10.87
CA PRO A 154 20.37 2.37 9.54
C PRO A 154 19.00 3.07 9.41
N SER A 155 18.54 3.30 8.18
CA SER A 155 17.23 3.91 7.90
C SER A 155 16.05 2.96 8.09
N GLU A 156 16.35 1.65 8.14
CA GLU A 156 15.40 0.56 8.37
C GLU A 156 16.03 -0.51 9.26
N VAL A 157 15.23 -1.27 9.98
CA VAL A 157 15.67 -2.33 10.89
C VAL A 157 15.10 -3.66 10.41
N SER A 158 15.97 -4.51 9.88
CA SER A 158 15.63 -5.89 9.55
C SER A 158 16.08 -6.82 10.66
N PHE A 159 15.14 -7.60 11.19
CA PHE A 159 15.44 -8.71 12.09
C PHE A 159 15.72 -10.02 11.34
N GLY A 160 15.40 -10.09 10.03
CA GLY A 160 15.50 -11.30 9.26
C GLY A 160 14.55 -12.40 9.78
N ASN A 161 15.06 -13.64 9.87
CA ASN A 161 14.32 -14.75 10.44
C ASN A 161 14.70 -14.93 11.91
N VAL A 162 13.77 -14.76 12.82
CA VAL A 162 13.98 -14.90 14.27
C VAL A 162 13.13 -16.06 14.77
N LYS A 163 13.70 -16.94 15.59
CA LYS A 163 12.95 -18.04 16.20
C LYS A 163 11.98 -17.52 17.26
N LYS A 164 10.75 -18.03 17.29
CA LYS A 164 9.74 -17.74 18.31
C LYS A 164 10.32 -17.87 19.72
N GLY A 165 9.98 -16.89 20.58
CA GLY A 165 10.47 -16.85 21.96
C GLY A 165 11.90 -16.34 22.13
N THR A 166 12.56 -15.93 21.04
CA THR A 166 13.87 -15.27 21.10
C THR A 166 13.67 -13.77 21.21
N GLU A 167 14.48 -13.12 22.05
CA GLU A 167 14.59 -11.68 22.11
C GLU A 167 15.81 -11.25 21.31
N ASP A 168 15.65 -10.25 20.46
CA ASP A 168 16.72 -9.71 19.63
C ASP A 168 16.67 -8.19 19.64
N THR A 169 17.82 -7.53 19.60
CA THR A 169 17.91 -6.06 19.67
C THR A 169 18.79 -5.54 18.55
N ARG A 170 18.32 -4.48 17.90
CA ARG A 170 19.07 -3.74 16.88
C ARG A 170 19.26 -2.30 17.34
N GLU A 171 20.32 -1.69 16.89
CA GLU A 171 20.65 -0.29 17.21
C GLU A 171 20.45 0.61 16.01
N VAL A 172 19.89 1.78 16.24
CA VAL A 172 19.69 2.83 15.25
C VAL A 172 20.21 4.15 15.80
N LEU A 173 21.16 4.75 15.12
CA LEU A 173 21.67 6.07 15.45
C LEU A 173 20.79 7.14 14.80
N ILE A 174 20.36 8.11 15.57
CA ILE A 174 19.71 9.33 15.07
C ILE A 174 20.75 10.43 15.02
N ASN A 175 21.03 10.91 13.83
CA ASN A 175 22.09 11.89 13.54
C ASN A 175 21.48 13.26 13.22
N ASP A 176 22.01 14.34 13.84
CA ASP A 176 21.81 15.70 13.39
C ASP A 176 22.83 15.98 12.27
N LEU A 177 22.36 16.01 11.02
CA LEU A 177 23.22 16.16 9.85
C LEU A 177 23.50 17.61 9.46
N TYR A 178 22.57 18.50 9.79
CA TYR A 178 22.67 19.90 9.43
C TYR A 178 22.38 20.75 10.66
N PRO A 179 23.42 21.12 11.40
CA PRO A 179 23.24 21.88 12.64
C PRO A 179 22.62 23.25 12.33
N VAL A 180 21.39 23.43 12.76
CA VAL A 180 20.75 24.75 12.86
C VAL A 180 20.97 25.26 14.28
N PRO A 181 20.85 26.57 14.56
CA PRO A 181 21.05 27.10 15.89
C PRO A 181 20.20 26.40 16.97
N GLY A 182 20.84 26.09 18.09
CA GLY A 182 20.24 25.39 19.24
C GLY A 182 20.57 23.91 19.33
N PRO A 183 20.43 23.32 20.54
CA PRO A 183 20.73 21.92 20.76
C PRO A 183 19.75 21.00 20.03
N PHE A 184 20.25 19.91 19.47
CA PHE A 184 19.41 18.86 18.90
C PHE A 184 18.80 18.00 20.02
N SER A 185 17.53 17.66 19.89
CA SER A 185 16.85 16.75 20.81
C SER A 185 15.90 15.80 20.06
N VAL A 186 15.88 14.56 20.53
CA VAL A 186 14.91 13.54 20.12
C VAL A 186 13.81 13.53 21.18
N GLY A 187 12.58 13.68 20.75
CA GLY A 187 11.38 13.70 21.57
C GLY A 187 10.71 12.31 21.66
N PRO A 188 9.39 12.28 21.83
CA PRO A 188 8.64 11.03 21.96
C PRO A 188 8.83 10.10 20.77
N LEU A 189 8.89 8.81 21.09
CA LEU A 189 8.90 7.70 20.13
C LEU A 189 7.56 7.00 20.19
N SER A 190 7.06 6.52 19.06
CA SER A 190 5.85 5.70 18.98
C SER A 190 5.93 4.68 17.88
N ASN A 191 5.37 3.50 18.13
CA ASN A 191 5.17 2.44 17.16
C ASN A 191 3.85 1.72 17.49
N SER A 192 3.32 0.93 16.56
CA SER A 192 2.01 0.29 16.71
C SER A 192 2.08 -1.10 17.34
N ASN A 193 3.17 -1.81 17.13
CA ASN A 193 3.34 -3.20 17.57
C ASN A 193 3.90 -3.27 19.00
N SER A 194 3.10 -3.75 19.93
CA SER A 194 3.50 -3.88 21.34
C SER A 194 4.61 -4.89 21.61
N SER A 195 4.89 -5.79 20.67
CA SER A 195 6.01 -6.73 20.73
C SER A 195 7.33 -6.15 20.20
N ILE A 196 7.32 -4.90 19.75
CA ILE A 196 8.51 -4.11 19.42
C ILE A 196 8.67 -3.03 20.49
N LYS A 197 9.73 -3.14 21.27
CA LYS A 197 10.08 -2.16 22.32
C LYS A 197 11.19 -1.26 21.80
N VAL A 198 11.01 0.04 21.94
CA VAL A 198 12.01 1.05 21.56
C VAL A 198 12.44 1.82 22.78
N VAL A 199 13.75 1.88 23.03
CA VAL A 199 14.35 2.64 24.13
C VAL A 199 15.35 3.64 23.56
N GLN A 200 15.24 4.88 24.01
CA GLN A 200 16.19 5.94 23.64
C GLN A 200 17.30 6.03 24.67
N GLU A 201 18.53 6.06 24.20
CA GLU A 201 19.73 6.27 25.01
C GLU A 201 20.58 7.41 24.45
N LYS A 202 21.52 7.91 25.26
CA LYS A 202 22.52 8.85 24.78
C LYS A 202 23.47 8.14 23.80
N ARG A 203 23.92 8.87 22.81
CA ARG A 203 24.93 8.37 21.89
C ARG A 203 26.25 8.06 22.62
N PRO A 204 26.87 6.91 22.35
CA PRO A 204 28.13 6.53 22.97
C PRO A 204 29.32 7.40 22.52
N ASP A 205 29.22 7.98 21.29
CA ASP A 205 30.27 8.83 20.70
C ASP A 205 30.18 10.31 21.12
N GLY A 206 29.19 10.67 21.96
CA GLY A 206 28.96 12.03 22.46
C GLY A 206 28.51 13.06 21.44
N LYS A 207 28.29 12.66 20.17
CA LYS A 207 27.79 13.57 19.13
C LYS A 207 26.31 13.91 19.34
N PRO A 208 25.84 15.02 18.76
CA PRO A 208 24.42 15.35 18.76
C PRO A 208 23.59 14.23 18.14
N GLY A 209 22.50 13.85 18.81
CA GLY A 209 21.62 12.75 18.38
C GLY A 209 21.20 11.84 19.52
N ALA A 210 20.71 10.67 19.15
CA ALA A 210 20.34 9.61 20.08
C ALA A 210 20.71 8.23 19.53
N LEU A 211 20.82 7.26 20.43
CA LEU A 211 20.85 5.84 20.10
C LEU A 211 19.47 5.27 20.42
N LEU A 212 18.82 4.64 19.46
CA LEU A 212 17.60 3.88 19.67
C LEU A 212 17.95 2.40 19.75
N LYS A 213 17.54 1.73 20.80
CA LYS A 213 17.57 0.25 20.90
C LYS A 213 16.17 -0.25 20.58
N VAL A 214 16.08 -0.96 19.47
CA VAL A 214 14.86 -1.57 18.94
C VAL A 214 14.91 -3.05 19.27
N SER A 215 14.08 -3.49 20.21
CA SER A 215 14.05 -4.87 20.70
C SER A 215 12.78 -5.57 20.24
N LEU A 216 12.96 -6.73 19.60
CA LEU A 216 11.90 -7.68 19.34
C LEU A 216 11.68 -8.51 20.60
N LEU A 217 10.47 -8.46 21.16
CA LEU A 217 10.14 -9.19 22.37
C LEU A 217 9.76 -10.66 22.07
N LYS A 218 9.94 -11.52 23.05
CA LYS A 218 9.57 -12.96 22.98
C LYS A 218 8.08 -13.20 22.68
N THR A 219 7.23 -12.21 22.91
CA THR A 219 5.78 -12.24 22.65
C THR A 219 5.40 -12.06 21.18
N MET A 220 6.37 -11.73 20.30
CA MET A 220 6.06 -11.55 18.88
C MET A 220 5.47 -12.84 18.31
N PRO A 221 4.29 -12.76 17.68
CA PRO A 221 3.63 -13.91 17.05
C PRO A 221 4.45 -14.50 15.90
N VAL A 222 4.24 -15.79 15.61
CA VAL A 222 4.81 -16.44 14.43
C VAL A 222 4.23 -15.82 13.16
N GLY A 223 5.07 -15.59 12.18
CA GLY A 223 4.74 -15.01 10.88
C GLY A 223 5.58 -13.78 10.53
N PRO A 224 5.33 -13.21 9.36
CA PRO A 224 5.94 -11.93 8.97
C PRO A 224 5.37 -10.80 9.83
N PHE A 225 6.21 -9.81 10.12
CA PHE A 225 5.81 -8.59 10.80
C PHE A 225 6.48 -7.38 10.15
N ASP A 226 5.78 -6.27 10.20
CA ASP A 226 6.27 -4.95 9.87
C ASP A 226 5.67 -3.92 10.83
N ASP A 227 6.41 -2.86 11.10
CA ASP A 227 5.99 -1.71 11.89
C ASP A 227 6.84 -0.49 11.50
N THR A 228 6.38 0.69 11.87
CA THR A 228 7.12 1.93 11.66
C THR A 228 7.30 2.65 12.99
N ILE A 229 8.53 2.88 13.39
CA ILE A 229 8.87 3.72 14.54
C ILE A 229 8.83 5.18 14.10
N LYS A 230 7.91 5.95 14.65
CA LYS A 230 7.84 7.40 14.47
C LYS A 230 8.73 8.07 15.50
N VAL A 231 9.69 8.84 15.04
CA VAL A 231 10.67 9.56 15.87
C VAL A 231 10.39 11.05 15.74
N THR A 232 9.97 11.68 16.82
CA THR A 232 9.81 13.13 16.87
C THR A 232 11.15 13.77 17.23
N THR A 233 11.48 14.89 16.60
CA THR A 233 12.66 15.67 16.93
C THR A 233 12.31 17.16 16.97
N ASN A 234 13.20 17.99 17.52
CA ASN A 234 13.04 19.45 17.44
C ASN A 234 13.47 20.04 16.08
N ARG A 235 13.73 19.21 15.09
CA ARG A 235 13.98 19.57 13.68
C ARG A 235 12.80 19.09 12.83
N VAL A 236 12.95 17.93 12.23
CA VAL A 236 11.93 17.25 11.43
C VAL A 236 11.63 15.89 12.01
N PRO A 237 10.40 15.42 11.97
CA PRO A 237 10.08 14.05 12.33
C PRO A 237 10.71 13.09 11.31
N LEU A 238 11.06 11.88 11.76
CA LEU A 238 11.51 10.83 10.87
C LEU A 238 10.83 9.51 11.21
N GLN A 239 10.95 8.56 10.31
CA GLN A 239 10.39 7.22 10.43
C GLN A 239 11.51 6.19 10.24
N VAL A 240 11.42 5.11 10.98
CA VAL A 240 12.31 3.94 10.87
C VAL A 240 11.43 2.72 10.70
N ASP A 241 11.50 2.10 9.53
CA ASP A 241 10.74 0.89 9.25
C ASP A 241 11.43 -0.31 9.91
N VAL A 242 10.62 -1.20 10.49
CA VAL A 242 11.06 -2.38 11.22
C VAL A 242 10.34 -3.58 10.65
N PHE A 243 11.05 -4.61 10.24
CA PHE A 243 10.43 -5.80 9.66
C PHE A 243 11.24 -7.07 9.91
N GLY A 244 10.58 -8.21 9.72
CA GLY A 244 11.18 -9.52 9.84
C GLY A 244 10.15 -10.63 9.75
N THR A 245 10.60 -11.86 10.05
CA THR A 245 9.71 -13.02 10.13
C THR A 245 10.04 -13.82 11.38
N VAL A 246 9.04 -14.06 12.21
CA VAL A 246 9.19 -14.99 13.33
C VAL A 246 8.87 -16.39 12.84
N THR A 247 9.84 -17.28 12.93
CA THR A 247 9.70 -18.69 12.58
C THR A 247 9.26 -19.50 13.82
N GLY A 248 8.22 -20.31 13.64
CA GLY A 248 7.76 -21.22 14.68
C GLY A 248 8.53 -22.54 14.67
N ASP A 249 8.08 -23.46 15.48
CA ASP A 249 8.65 -24.78 15.63
C ASP A 249 8.13 -25.78 14.56
N LEU A 250 7.00 -25.47 13.94
CA LEU A 250 6.43 -26.30 12.87
C LEU A 250 6.97 -25.85 11.51
N ASN A 251 7.53 -26.78 10.77
CA ASN A 251 8.09 -26.55 9.44
C ASN A 251 7.42 -27.49 8.41
N VAL A 252 7.08 -26.94 7.27
CA VAL A 252 6.49 -27.64 6.12
C VAL A 252 7.53 -27.68 4.99
N ASP A 253 7.84 -28.91 4.51
CA ASP A 253 8.81 -29.12 3.45
C ASP A 253 8.30 -30.13 2.41
N PRO A 254 8.15 -29.72 1.14
CA PRO A 254 8.28 -28.37 0.61
C PRO A 254 7.16 -27.41 1.09
N ALA A 255 7.47 -26.13 1.19
CA ALA A 255 6.55 -25.10 1.67
C ALA A 255 5.34 -24.84 0.74
N GLN A 256 5.34 -25.44 -0.45
CA GLN A 256 4.21 -25.41 -1.40
C GLN A 256 4.12 -26.73 -2.14
N VAL A 257 2.92 -27.08 -2.59
CA VAL A 257 2.66 -28.30 -3.36
C VAL A 257 2.49 -27.95 -4.84
N SER A 258 3.41 -28.40 -5.67
CA SER A 258 3.31 -28.30 -7.12
C SER A 258 2.89 -29.63 -7.73
N PHE A 259 1.75 -29.64 -8.42
CA PHE A 259 1.34 -30.79 -9.23
C PHE A 259 1.95 -30.74 -10.65
N GLY A 260 2.39 -29.55 -11.09
CA GLY A 260 2.88 -29.34 -12.45
C GLY A 260 1.76 -29.35 -13.49
N ILE A 261 2.09 -29.83 -14.68
CA ILE A 261 1.13 -30.08 -15.75
C ILE A 261 0.53 -31.47 -15.54
N VAL A 262 -0.79 -31.51 -15.43
CA VAL A 262 -1.53 -32.73 -15.06
C VAL A 262 -2.39 -33.19 -16.25
N PRO A 263 -2.12 -34.37 -16.82
CA PRO A 263 -2.99 -34.95 -17.85
C PRO A 263 -4.29 -35.46 -17.22
N HIS A 264 -5.33 -35.58 -18.05
CA HIS A 264 -6.61 -36.16 -17.61
C HIS A 264 -6.54 -37.64 -17.23
N GLY A 265 -7.47 -38.08 -16.41
CA GLY A 265 -7.83 -39.47 -16.29
C GLY A 265 -7.26 -40.24 -15.08
N GLN A 266 -6.39 -39.62 -14.30
CA GLN A 266 -5.83 -40.24 -13.08
C GLN A 266 -5.64 -39.26 -11.93
N ASP A 267 -5.69 -39.79 -10.72
CA ASP A 267 -5.35 -39.01 -9.54
C ASP A 267 -3.84 -38.75 -9.46
N ILE A 268 -3.45 -37.54 -9.16
CA ILE A 268 -2.04 -37.20 -8.96
C ILE A 268 -1.76 -36.94 -7.49
N VAL A 269 -0.78 -37.68 -6.98
CA VAL A 269 -0.40 -37.62 -5.56
C VAL A 269 0.91 -36.83 -5.40
N ARG A 270 0.93 -35.97 -4.39
CA ARG A 270 2.12 -35.30 -3.89
C ARG A 270 2.21 -35.49 -2.39
N ILE A 271 3.42 -35.44 -1.87
CA ILE A 271 3.67 -35.63 -0.46
C ILE A 271 4.55 -34.48 0.02
N PHE A 272 4.22 -33.97 1.18
CA PHE A 272 5.12 -33.09 1.92
C PHE A 272 5.22 -33.57 3.37
N LYS A 273 6.22 -33.06 4.04
CA LYS A 273 6.52 -33.36 5.43
C LYS A 273 6.16 -32.16 6.30
N LEU A 274 5.45 -32.40 7.39
CA LEU A 274 5.32 -31.45 8.49
C LEU A 274 6.18 -31.95 9.65
N SER A 275 7.15 -31.15 10.07
CA SER A 275 8.07 -31.47 11.18
C SER A 275 7.92 -30.47 12.31
N ASN A 276 7.97 -30.97 13.53
CA ASN A 276 7.98 -30.21 14.76
C ASN A 276 9.39 -30.24 15.38
N GLN A 277 10.04 -29.08 15.40
CA GLN A 277 11.39 -28.89 16.00
C GLN A 277 11.32 -28.35 17.43
N GLY A 278 10.12 -28.07 17.93
CA GLY A 278 9.89 -27.56 19.26
C GLY A 278 10.06 -28.60 20.37
N PRO A 279 10.03 -28.18 21.65
CA PRO A 279 10.21 -29.09 22.78
C PRO A 279 9.00 -29.98 23.04
N HIS A 280 7.80 -29.53 22.69
CA HIS A 280 6.54 -30.22 22.97
C HIS A 280 6.01 -30.99 21.76
N PRO A 281 5.36 -32.14 21.95
CA PRO A 281 4.69 -32.84 20.86
C PRO A 281 3.49 -32.01 20.38
N VAL A 282 3.24 -31.99 19.06
CA VAL A 282 2.12 -31.29 18.44
C VAL A 282 1.27 -32.27 17.64
N LYS A 283 -0.06 -32.18 17.73
CA LYS A 283 -1.02 -32.98 16.97
C LYS A 283 -1.56 -32.19 15.79
N VAL A 284 -1.66 -32.85 14.66
CA VAL A 284 -2.46 -32.37 13.53
C VAL A 284 -3.93 -32.73 13.82
N LEU A 285 -4.80 -31.72 13.88
CA LEU A 285 -6.21 -31.87 14.20
C LEU A 285 -7.06 -32.06 12.94
N GLU A 286 -6.70 -31.31 11.88
CA GLU A 286 -7.46 -31.32 10.63
C GLU A 286 -6.54 -30.88 9.48
N VAL A 287 -6.79 -31.42 8.29
CA VAL A 287 -6.23 -30.90 7.03
C VAL A 287 -7.39 -30.66 6.07
N ALA A 288 -7.62 -29.41 5.72
CA ALA A 288 -8.66 -28.99 4.80
C ALA A 288 -8.08 -28.38 3.52
N SER A 289 -8.78 -28.53 2.41
CA SER A 289 -8.42 -27.91 1.14
C SER A 289 -9.42 -26.82 0.77
N SER A 290 -8.92 -25.72 0.20
CA SER A 290 -9.77 -24.65 -0.36
C SER A 290 -10.46 -25.05 -1.67
N SER A 291 -10.08 -26.19 -2.27
CA SER A 291 -10.68 -26.72 -3.51
C SER A 291 -11.20 -28.13 -3.31
N PRO A 292 -12.43 -28.44 -3.74
CA PRO A 292 -12.97 -29.80 -3.69
C PRO A 292 -12.23 -30.80 -4.59
N ALA A 293 -11.49 -30.31 -5.59
CA ALA A 293 -10.66 -31.13 -6.47
C ALA A 293 -9.41 -31.67 -5.79
N VAL A 294 -9.00 -31.09 -4.65
CA VAL A 294 -7.80 -31.48 -3.92
C VAL A 294 -8.17 -32.01 -2.55
N GLY A 295 -7.80 -33.27 -2.29
CA GLY A 295 -7.91 -33.88 -0.96
C GLY A 295 -6.54 -33.92 -0.28
N ALA A 296 -6.51 -33.90 1.06
CA ALA A 296 -5.28 -34.08 1.82
C ALA A 296 -5.51 -34.85 3.11
N VAL A 297 -4.54 -35.69 3.48
CA VAL A 297 -4.55 -36.49 4.70
C VAL A 297 -3.17 -36.42 5.36
N ALA A 298 -3.16 -36.20 6.68
CA ALA A 298 -1.94 -36.23 7.47
C ALA A 298 -1.85 -37.54 8.28
N GLU A 299 -0.74 -38.23 8.16
CA GLU A 299 -0.46 -39.47 8.89
C GLU A 299 0.79 -39.24 9.77
N PRO A 300 0.77 -39.60 11.07
CA PRO A 300 1.94 -39.48 11.91
C PRO A 300 3.02 -40.50 11.50
N VAL A 301 4.21 -40.02 11.21
CA VAL A 301 5.43 -40.85 11.03
C VAL A 301 6.09 -41.08 12.39
N THR A 302 6.30 -39.97 13.12
CA THR A 302 6.71 -39.98 14.52
C THR A 302 5.71 -39.13 15.30
N PRO A 303 4.89 -39.74 16.17
CA PRO A 303 3.81 -39.06 16.89
C PRO A 303 4.29 -37.77 17.58
N GLY A 304 3.63 -36.65 17.28
CA GLY A 304 3.94 -35.33 17.82
C GLY A 304 5.19 -34.66 17.25
N ARG A 305 5.92 -35.32 16.35
CA ARG A 305 7.18 -34.82 15.79
C ARG A 305 7.19 -34.71 14.28
N GLU A 306 6.63 -35.70 13.61
CA GLU A 306 6.68 -35.76 12.16
C GLU A 306 5.40 -36.33 11.58
N TYR A 307 4.88 -35.64 10.57
CA TYR A 307 3.71 -36.05 9.81
C TYR A 307 4.03 -36.08 8.32
N LYS A 308 3.57 -37.11 7.66
CA LYS A 308 3.52 -37.23 6.21
C LYS A 308 2.15 -36.72 5.77
N VAL A 309 2.11 -35.68 4.96
CA VAL A 309 0.86 -35.16 4.39
C VAL A 309 0.78 -35.59 2.94
N THR A 310 -0.18 -36.45 2.64
CA THR A 310 -0.48 -36.92 1.28
C THR A 310 -1.56 -36.05 0.69
N VAL A 311 -1.26 -35.45 -0.47
CA VAL A 311 -2.18 -34.53 -1.17
C VAL A 311 -2.52 -35.14 -2.52
N THR A 312 -3.81 -35.28 -2.80
CA THR A 312 -4.32 -35.91 -4.01
C THR A 312 -5.12 -34.90 -4.82
N LEU A 313 -4.67 -34.62 -6.02
CA LEU A 313 -5.47 -33.94 -7.04
C LEU A 313 -6.31 -35.02 -7.74
N ARG A 314 -7.64 -34.88 -7.67
CA ARG A 314 -8.58 -35.87 -8.16
C ARG A 314 -8.70 -35.81 -9.68
N HIS A 315 -8.89 -36.97 -10.31
CA HIS A 315 -9.28 -37.05 -11.71
C HIS A 315 -10.63 -36.33 -11.93
N GLY A 316 -10.84 -35.82 -13.14
CA GLY A 316 -12.06 -35.06 -13.45
C GLY A 316 -11.98 -33.58 -13.03
N THR A 317 -10.85 -33.11 -12.55
CA THR A 317 -10.62 -31.68 -12.35
C THR A 317 -10.69 -30.96 -13.72
N PRO A 318 -11.48 -29.88 -13.85
CA PRO A 318 -11.61 -29.12 -15.09
C PRO A 318 -10.29 -28.57 -15.61
N ASP A 319 -10.19 -28.38 -16.93
CA ASP A 319 -9.03 -27.76 -17.58
C ASP A 319 -8.77 -26.35 -17.09
N GLY A 320 -7.52 -25.99 -17.01
CA GLY A 320 -7.08 -24.66 -16.62
C GLY A 320 -6.10 -24.63 -15.45
N GLN A 321 -5.89 -23.44 -14.93
CA GLN A 321 -5.04 -23.23 -13.76
C GLN A 321 -5.85 -23.48 -12.49
N LEU A 322 -5.36 -24.38 -11.65
CA LEU A 322 -5.88 -24.60 -10.30
C LEU A 322 -4.88 -24.04 -9.28
N ARG A 323 -5.35 -23.14 -8.42
CA ARG A 323 -4.59 -22.59 -7.29
C ARG A 323 -5.45 -22.65 -6.04
N GLY A 324 -4.82 -22.90 -4.91
CA GLY A 324 -5.51 -22.92 -3.63
C GLY A 324 -4.54 -23.12 -2.48
N ASN A 325 -5.11 -23.32 -1.28
CA ASN A 325 -4.37 -23.55 -0.06
C ASN A 325 -4.88 -24.81 0.66
N LEU A 326 -3.96 -25.56 1.23
CA LEU A 326 -4.26 -26.51 2.29
C LEU A 326 -4.14 -25.79 3.63
N THR A 327 -5.13 -25.95 4.48
CA THR A 327 -5.15 -25.44 5.84
C THR A 327 -4.95 -26.60 6.79
N ILE A 328 -3.83 -26.61 7.52
CA ILE A 328 -3.51 -27.61 8.53
C ILE A 328 -3.80 -26.99 9.89
N LYS A 329 -4.73 -27.57 10.65
CA LYS A 329 -4.97 -27.17 12.04
C LYS A 329 -4.17 -28.03 12.99
N THR A 330 -3.56 -27.42 13.97
CA THR A 330 -2.76 -28.08 15.00
C THR A 330 -3.20 -27.66 16.40
N ASP A 331 -2.70 -28.35 17.42
CA ASP A 331 -2.88 -27.96 18.83
C ASP A 331 -1.73 -27.09 19.35
N ASP A 332 -0.83 -26.66 18.48
CA ASP A 332 0.18 -25.67 18.81
C ASP A 332 -0.43 -24.27 18.95
N PRO A 333 -0.30 -23.60 20.10
CA PRO A 333 -0.96 -22.29 20.31
C PRO A 333 -0.36 -21.17 19.45
N ASP A 334 0.91 -21.27 19.07
CA ASP A 334 1.61 -20.28 18.25
C ASP A 334 1.44 -20.52 16.75
N GLN A 335 1.20 -21.78 16.35
CA GLN A 335 1.00 -22.20 14.97
C GLN A 335 -0.27 -23.06 14.82
N ALA A 336 -1.38 -22.62 15.42
CA ALA A 336 -2.65 -23.32 15.39
C ALA A 336 -3.17 -23.57 13.96
N THR A 337 -2.69 -22.78 13.00
CA THR A 337 -3.06 -22.89 11.59
C THR A 337 -1.83 -22.66 10.71
N LEU A 338 -1.57 -23.63 9.82
CA LEU A 338 -0.55 -23.52 8.78
C LEU A 338 -1.24 -23.53 7.42
N ASN A 339 -0.81 -22.66 6.52
CA ASN A 339 -1.30 -22.61 5.15
C ASN A 339 -0.21 -23.06 4.18
N VAL A 340 -0.53 -24.05 3.36
CA VAL A 340 0.36 -24.61 2.35
C VAL A 340 -0.26 -24.39 0.97
N PRO A 341 0.27 -23.46 0.16
CA PRO A 341 -0.28 -23.22 -1.16
C PRO A 341 -0.06 -24.41 -2.09
N PHE A 342 -1.00 -24.63 -3.00
CA PHE A 342 -0.84 -25.60 -4.07
C PHE A 342 -1.21 -24.98 -5.43
N TYR A 343 -0.63 -25.56 -6.49
CA TYR A 343 -0.99 -25.21 -7.85
C TYR A 343 -0.86 -26.39 -8.81
N ALA A 344 -1.69 -26.38 -9.85
CA ALA A 344 -1.65 -27.29 -10.98
C ALA A 344 -2.04 -26.56 -12.28
N ILE A 345 -1.64 -27.12 -13.39
CA ILE A 345 -2.19 -26.80 -14.71
C ILE A 345 -2.79 -28.09 -15.26
N VAL A 346 -4.11 -28.16 -15.34
CA VAL A 346 -4.84 -29.33 -15.81
C VAL A 346 -5.13 -29.18 -17.29
N GLY A 347 -4.85 -30.19 -18.09
CA GLY A 347 -5.16 -30.21 -19.52
C GLY A 347 -4.05 -30.82 -20.37
N GLN A 348 -4.39 -31.03 -21.66
CA GLN A 348 -3.42 -31.46 -22.67
C GLN A 348 -2.86 -30.25 -23.40
N PHE A 349 -1.58 -29.98 -23.23
CA PHE A 349 -0.87 -29.05 -24.11
C PHE A 349 -0.39 -29.80 -25.32
N LYS A 350 -0.91 -29.47 -26.53
CA LYS A 350 -0.29 -29.94 -27.77
C LYS A 350 1.10 -29.33 -27.82
N THR A 351 2.10 -30.20 -27.80
CA THR A 351 3.51 -29.87 -28.09
C THR A 351 3.65 -29.49 -29.55
#